data_d02d50dbc569b8f6bf11f9a4c403a0b2
#
_entry.id   d02d50dbc569b8f6bf11f9a4c403a0b2
#
_cell.length_a   1.000
_cell.length_b   1.000
_cell.length_c   1.000
_cell.angle_alpha   90.00
_cell.angle_beta   90.00
_cell.angle_gamma   90.00
#
_symmetry.space_group_name_H-M   'P 1'
#
loop_
_entity.id
_entity.type
_entity.pdbx_description
1 polymer ?
#
loop_
_entity_poly.entity_id
_entity_poly.type
_entity_poly.pdbx_seq_one_letter_code
_entity_poly.pdbx_strand_id
1 'polypeptide(L)'
;MGIPIFAPYLGNSRKSMNMGEFTVKPFDLTTIDGRWTHTDANGEPCPIYGFLITHKEMGRMLYITDCELIKWKFKDINHILLGVNYDKYLIDTDNTKANHVFRGHLSIDTACDFVKANYSDSLQNVIMCHLSAENADRDSFIEKMAKVAYGANVDVAERNKEWVLRKGDECPF
;
A
#
# COMPACT_ATOMS: atom_id res chain seq x y z
N MET A 1 0.63 -31.40 -3.73
CA MET A 1 0.78 -30.53 -2.55
C MET A 1 -0.10 -29.31 -2.76
N GLY A 2 -1.00 -28.98 -1.80
CA GLY A 2 -1.79 -27.77 -1.88
C GLY A 2 -0.92 -26.57 -1.50
N ILE A 3 -1.12 -25.43 -2.20
CA ILE A 3 -0.50 -24.16 -1.83
C ILE A 3 -1.19 -23.69 -0.54
N PRO A 4 -0.46 -23.38 0.55
CA PRO A 4 -1.08 -22.84 1.74
C PRO A 4 -1.69 -21.46 1.45
N ILE A 5 -2.96 -21.27 1.85
CA ILE A 5 -3.67 -20.02 1.67
C ILE A 5 -3.75 -19.31 3.03
N PHE A 6 -3.28 -18.09 3.06
CA PHE A 6 -3.48 -17.17 4.19
C PHE A 6 -4.61 -16.20 3.86
N ALA A 7 -5.77 -16.41 4.48
CA ALA A 7 -6.95 -15.59 4.28
C ALA A 7 -7.43 -15.04 5.63
N PRO A 8 -7.12 -13.78 5.98
CA PRO A 8 -7.43 -13.18 7.28
C PRO A 8 -8.91 -13.23 7.66
N TYR A 9 -9.82 -13.23 6.69
CA TYR A 9 -11.26 -13.26 6.91
C TYR A 9 -11.83 -14.65 7.27
N LEU A 10 -11.04 -15.71 7.08
CA LEU A 10 -11.48 -17.10 7.38
C LEU A 10 -11.18 -17.54 8.82
N GLY A 11 -10.68 -16.68 9.69
CA GLY A 11 -10.31 -17.07 11.04
C GLY A 11 -9.84 -15.88 11.90
N ASN A 12 -8.92 -16.12 12.82
CA ASN A 12 -8.34 -15.09 13.69
C ASN A 12 -7.49 -14.09 12.90
N SER A 13 -8.15 -13.23 12.16
CA SER A 13 -7.66 -12.35 11.10
C SER A 13 -6.54 -11.37 11.49
N ARG A 14 -6.28 -11.20 12.79
CA ARG A 14 -5.26 -10.24 13.28
C ARG A 14 -4.00 -10.90 13.80
N LYS A 15 -3.91 -12.23 13.78
CA LYS A 15 -2.72 -12.95 14.22
C LYS A 15 -1.68 -12.96 13.13
N SER A 16 -0.42 -12.78 13.51
CA SER A 16 0.71 -13.01 12.62
C SER A 16 0.80 -14.47 12.24
N MET A 17 1.19 -14.74 11.01
CA MET A 17 1.46 -16.07 10.49
C MET A 17 2.89 -16.15 9.96
N ASN A 18 3.57 -17.26 10.25
CA ASN A 18 4.86 -17.58 9.65
C ASN A 18 4.65 -18.36 8.36
N MET A 19 5.27 -17.90 7.27
CA MET A 19 5.24 -18.52 5.95
C MET A 19 6.70 -18.73 5.50
N GLY A 20 7.29 -19.88 5.87
CA GLY A 20 8.73 -20.10 5.72
C GLY A 20 9.50 -19.09 6.59
N GLU A 21 10.42 -18.34 5.99
CA GLU A 21 11.21 -17.30 6.67
C GLU A 21 10.48 -15.95 6.80
N PHE A 22 9.27 -15.81 6.22
CA PHE A 22 8.47 -14.61 6.30
C PHE A 22 7.50 -14.67 7.49
N THR A 23 7.37 -13.54 8.18
CA THR A 23 6.27 -13.29 9.12
C THR A 23 5.31 -12.29 8.48
N VAL A 24 4.04 -12.66 8.35
CA VAL A 24 2.99 -11.83 7.76
C VAL A 24 1.98 -11.47 8.84
N LYS A 25 1.76 -10.17 9.05
CA LYS A 25 0.77 -9.63 9.98
C LYS A 25 -0.26 -8.81 9.21
N PRO A 26 -1.52 -9.25 9.14
CA PRO A 26 -2.59 -8.47 8.53
C PRO A 26 -3.04 -7.33 9.46
N PHE A 27 -3.57 -6.27 8.86
CA PHE A 27 -4.27 -5.18 9.55
C PHE A 27 -5.43 -4.66 8.70
N ASP A 28 -6.48 -4.22 9.39
CA ASP A 28 -7.72 -3.78 8.73
C ASP A 28 -7.50 -2.46 7.97
N LEU A 29 -8.00 -2.37 6.75
CA LEU A 29 -8.10 -1.13 5.96
C LEU A 29 -9.54 -0.64 5.98
N THR A 30 -9.88 0.07 7.05
CA THR A 30 -11.20 0.68 7.26
C THR A 30 -11.07 2.19 7.39
N THR A 31 -12.19 2.89 7.17
CA THR A 31 -12.32 4.29 7.55
C THR A 31 -12.08 4.49 9.05
N ILE A 32 -11.99 5.74 9.50
CA ILE A 32 -11.77 6.07 10.92
C ILE A 32 -12.93 5.55 11.80
N ASP A 33 -14.15 5.60 11.28
CA ASP A 33 -15.37 5.08 11.93
C ASP A 33 -15.55 3.55 11.79
N GLY A 34 -14.56 2.86 11.22
CA GLY A 34 -14.49 1.40 11.16
C GLY A 34 -15.25 0.75 10.01
N ARG A 35 -15.76 1.53 9.05
CA ARG A 35 -16.41 0.98 7.85
C ARG A 35 -15.39 0.47 6.82
N TRP A 36 -15.73 -0.62 6.15
CA TRP A 36 -15.00 -1.07 4.97
C TRP A 36 -15.27 -0.14 3.79
N THR A 37 -14.24 0.20 3.04
CA THR A 37 -14.33 1.13 1.91
C THR A 37 -14.64 0.44 0.59
N HIS A 38 -14.45 -0.88 0.53
CA HIS A 38 -14.74 -1.69 -0.64
C HIS A 38 -16.03 -2.49 -0.47
N THR A 39 -16.69 -2.76 -1.60
CA THR A 39 -17.89 -3.60 -1.65
C THR A 39 -17.64 -4.80 -2.58
N ASP A 40 -18.29 -5.90 -2.32
CA ASP A 40 -18.31 -7.05 -3.21
C ASP A 40 -19.20 -6.80 -4.45
N ALA A 41 -19.33 -7.81 -5.31
CA ALA A 41 -20.14 -7.73 -6.53
C ALA A 41 -21.65 -7.49 -6.26
N ASN A 42 -22.13 -7.73 -5.03
CA ASN A 42 -23.51 -7.50 -4.62
C ASN A 42 -23.69 -6.12 -3.95
N GLY A 43 -22.62 -5.34 -3.79
CA GLY A 43 -22.61 -4.05 -3.13
C GLY A 43 -22.49 -4.13 -1.61
N GLU A 44 -22.24 -5.33 -1.04
CA GLU A 44 -22.07 -5.51 0.39
C GLU A 44 -20.63 -5.14 0.82
N PRO A 45 -20.44 -4.53 2.00
CA PRO A 45 -19.11 -4.18 2.50
C PRO A 45 -18.19 -5.38 2.58
N CYS A 46 -17.00 -5.27 1.95
CA CYS A 46 -16.02 -6.34 1.85
C CYS A 46 -14.79 -6.05 2.71
N PRO A 47 -14.35 -6.98 3.56
CA PRO A 47 -13.13 -6.82 4.34
C PRO A 47 -11.88 -6.68 3.45
N ILE A 48 -11.08 -5.62 3.68
CA ILE A 48 -9.81 -5.39 3.02
C ILE A 48 -8.70 -5.27 4.04
N TYR A 49 -7.58 -5.89 3.72
CA TYR A 49 -6.43 -5.95 4.62
C TYR A 49 -5.17 -5.44 3.95
N GLY A 50 -4.41 -4.65 4.71
CA GLY A 50 -3.00 -4.45 4.46
C GLY A 50 -2.17 -5.52 5.18
N PHE A 51 -0.93 -5.68 4.77
CA PHE A 51 -0.03 -6.66 5.33
C PHE A 51 1.31 -6.02 5.69
N LEU A 52 1.75 -6.26 6.93
CA LEU A 52 3.13 -6.05 7.33
C LEU A 52 3.87 -7.38 7.17
N ILE A 53 4.82 -7.41 6.25
CA ILE A 53 5.61 -8.57 5.90
C ILE A 53 7.03 -8.33 6.41
N THR A 54 7.57 -9.28 7.17
CA THR A 54 8.92 -9.18 7.73
C THR A 54 9.76 -10.38 7.31
N HIS A 55 11.00 -10.12 6.90
CA HIS A 55 12.00 -11.13 6.59
C HIS A 55 13.39 -10.61 6.99
N LYS A 56 14.30 -11.52 7.41
CA LYS A 56 15.62 -11.13 7.94
C LYS A 56 16.47 -10.29 6.96
N GLU A 57 16.43 -10.62 5.67
CA GLU A 57 17.22 -9.95 4.62
C GLU A 57 16.50 -8.74 4.02
N MET A 58 15.18 -8.81 3.91
CA MET A 58 14.36 -7.73 3.34
C MET A 58 14.07 -6.63 4.38
N GLY A 59 13.98 -6.99 5.65
CA GLY A 59 13.46 -6.10 6.68
C GLY A 59 11.93 -6.12 6.70
N ARG A 60 11.30 -4.95 6.82
CA ARG A 60 9.86 -4.77 6.99
C ARG A 60 9.26 -4.12 5.76
N MET A 61 8.28 -4.78 5.17
CA MET A 61 7.54 -4.30 4.00
C MET A 61 6.07 -4.12 4.35
N LEU A 62 5.50 -2.99 3.94
CA LEU A 62 4.06 -2.78 3.89
C LEU A 62 3.54 -3.11 2.49
N TYR A 63 2.48 -3.92 2.43
CA TYR A 63 1.70 -4.16 1.23
C TYR A 63 0.27 -3.67 1.46
N ILE A 64 -0.16 -2.66 0.73
CA ILE A 64 -1.45 -1.98 0.92
C ILE A 64 -2.03 -1.65 -0.45
N THR A 65 -3.23 -2.16 -0.75
CA THR A 65 -3.98 -1.83 -1.98
C THR A 65 -5.45 -1.65 -1.67
N ASP A 66 -6.18 -1.03 -2.58
CA ASP A 66 -7.65 -0.96 -2.57
C ASP A 66 -8.23 -0.35 -1.28
N CYS A 67 -7.70 0.78 -0.86
CA CYS A 67 -8.21 1.51 0.29
C CYS A 67 -8.29 3.02 0.00
N GLU A 68 -9.22 3.67 0.65
CA GLU A 68 -9.40 5.12 0.59
C GLU A 68 -8.47 5.85 1.57
N LEU A 69 -8.19 5.23 2.70
CA LEU A 69 -7.43 5.81 3.80
C LEU A 69 -6.66 4.74 4.57
N ILE A 70 -5.48 5.10 5.08
CA ILE A 70 -4.67 4.27 5.96
C ILE A 70 -4.52 5.00 7.29
N LYS A 71 -5.25 4.56 8.31
CA LYS A 71 -5.25 5.16 9.66
C LYS A 71 -4.07 4.75 10.54
N TRP A 72 -3.32 3.74 10.11
CA TRP A 72 -2.25 3.16 10.91
C TRP A 72 -0.92 3.89 10.71
N LYS A 73 -0.13 3.94 11.76
CA LYS A 73 1.28 4.34 11.72
C LYS A 73 2.18 3.15 12.01
N PHE A 74 3.26 3.07 11.26
CA PHE A 74 4.25 2.02 11.36
C PHE A 74 5.63 2.63 11.64
N LYS A 75 6.53 1.84 12.23
CA LYS A 75 7.90 2.25 12.52
C LYS A 75 8.87 1.36 11.75
N ASP A 76 10.02 1.91 11.41
CA ASP A 76 11.16 1.18 10.85
C ASP A 76 10.77 0.35 9.61
N ILE A 77 10.02 0.95 8.70
CA ILE A 77 9.64 0.33 7.43
C ILE A 77 10.76 0.51 6.42
N ASN A 78 11.15 -0.60 5.77
CA ASN A 78 12.18 -0.60 4.73
C ASN A 78 11.56 -0.45 3.34
N HIS A 79 10.38 -1.02 3.12
CA HIS A 79 9.73 -1.01 1.80
C HIS A 79 8.23 -0.79 1.94
N ILE A 80 7.69 -0.02 1.01
CA ILE A 80 6.25 0.23 0.89
C ILE A 80 5.82 -0.14 -0.52
N LEU A 81 4.91 -1.11 -0.67
CA LEU A 81 4.16 -1.37 -1.90
C LEU A 81 2.74 -0.86 -1.69
N LEU A 82 2.38 0.21 -2.39
CA LEU A 82 1.19 0.99 -2.12
C LEU A 82 0.32 1.16 -3.37
N GLY A 83 -0.95 0.77 -3.27
CA GLY A 83 -1.95 1.11 -4.29
C GLY A 83 -2.23 2.61 -4.29
N VAL A 84 -1.90 3.28 -5.40
CA VAL A 84 -2.14 4.72 -5.61
C VAL A 84 -2.87 4.88 -6.92
N ASN A 85 -4.15 5.21 -6.86
CA ASN A 85 -5.01 5.05 -8.04
C ASN A 85 -5.15 6.33 -8.86
N TYR A 86 -5.31 7.50 -8.22
CA TYR A 86 -5.72 8.69 -8.93
C TYR A 86 -5.08 9.99 -8.42
N ASP A 87 -5.06 11.00 -9.29
CA ASP A 87 -4.90 12.39 -8.92
C ASP A 87 -6.28 13.08 -8.99
N LYS A 88 -6.69 13.73 -7.91
CA LYS A 88 -8.00 14.42 -7.83
C LYS A 88 -8.17 15.51 -8.88
N TYR A 89 -7.08 16.06 -9.39
CA TYR A 89 -7.12 17.10 -10.41
C TYR A 89 -7.29 16.55 -11.85
N LEU A 90 -7.14 15.23 -12.04
CA LEU A 90 -7.34 14.57 -13.32
C LEU A 90 -8.74 13.93 -13.44
N ILE A 91 -9.52 13.93 -12.36
CA ILE A 91 -10.85 13.33 -12.37
C ILE A 91 -11.86 14.30 -12.97
N ASP A 92 -12.55 13.85 -14.01
CA ASP A 92 -13.74 14.51 -14.52
C ASP A 92 -14.89 14.34 -13.51
N THR A 93 -15.20 15.40 -12.78
CA THR A 93 -16.24 15.41 -11.71
C THR A 93 -17.65 15.29 -12.26
N ASP A 94 -17.88 15.53 -13.54
CA ASP A 94 -19.19 15.39 -14.19
C ASP A 94 -19.48 13.91 -14.53
N ASN A 95 -18.48 13.04 -14.38
CA ASN A 95 -18.63 11.62 -14.62
C ASN A 95 -19.25 10.91 -13.40
N THR A 96 -20.33 10.15 -13.63
CA THR A 96 -21.04 9.37 -12.58
C THR A 96 -20.12 8.36 -11.88
N LYS A 97 -19.00 7.97 -12.49
CA LYS A 97 -17.98 7.08 -11.91
C LYS A 97 -17.04 7.78 -10.93
N ALA A 98 -17.00 9.13 -10.89
CA ALA A 98 -16.10 9.89 -10.01
C ALA A 98 -16.27 9.49 -8.53
N ASN A 99 -17.51 9.34 -8.06
CA ASN A 99 -17.81 8.91 -6.70
C ASN A 99 -17.28 7.50 -6.37
N HIS A 100 -17.21 6.59 -7.34
CA HIS A 100 -16.66 5.26 -7.16
C HIS A 100 -15.13 5.30 -7.03
N VAL A 101 -14.47 6.17 -7.82
CA VAL A 101 -13.03 6.37 -7.74
C VAL A 101 -12.61 6.96 -6.40
N PHE A 102 -13.36 7.94 -5.88
CA PHE A 102 -13.09 8.56 -4.58
C PHE A 102 -13.28 7.59 -3.41
N ARG A 103 -14.18 6.62 -3.56
CA ARG A 103 -14.44 5.59 -2.53
C ARG A 103 -13.71 4.31 -2.88
N GLY A 104 -12.87 3.86 -1.96
CA GLY A 104 -12.15 2.59 -2.09
C GLY A 104 -10.77 2.67 -2.72
N HIS A 105 -10.35 3.85 -3.19
CA HIS A 105 -9.02 4.02 -3.77
C HIS A 105 -8.27 5.21 -3.17
N LEU A 106 -6.94 5.09 -3.10
CA LEU A 106 -6.07 6.10 -2.52
C LEU A 106 -5.63 7.12 -3.58
N SER A 107 -5.77 8.41 -3.29
CA SER A 107 -5.21 9.46 -4.12
C SER A 107 -3.70 9.57 -3.92
N ILE A 108 -3.01 10.18 -4.90
CA ILE A 108 -1.57 10.47 -4.76
C ILE A 108 -1.28 11.39 -3.57
N ASP A 109 -2.12 12.38 -3.30
CA ASP A 109 -1.94 13.31 -2.18
C ASP A 109 -2.03 12.56 -0.83
N THR A 110 -3.06 11.71 -0.65
CA THR A 110 -3.24 10.90 0.57
C THR A 110 -2.11 9.87 0.72
N ALA A 111 -1.64 9.30 -0.39
CA ALA A 111 -0.50 8.39 -0.41
C ALA A 111 0.79 9.09 0.05
N CYS A 112 1.05 10.29 -0.43
CA CYS A 112 2.19 11.11 0.00
C CYS A 112 2.12 11.44 1.49
N ASP A 113 0.95 11.81 2.01
CA ASP A 113 0.75 12.08 3.44
C ASP A 113 1.02 10.82 4.28
N PHE A 114 0.57 9.65 3.81
CA PHE A 114 0.84 8.39 4.48
C PHE A 114 2.33 8.07 4.51
N VAL A 115 3.03 8.15 3.37
CA VAL A 115 4.47 7.88 3.30
C VAL A 115 5.25 8.85 4.19
N LYS A 116 4.95 10.14 4.13
CA LYS A 116 5.54 11.17 5.00
C LYS A 116 5.34 10.87 6.49
N ALA A 117 4.14 10.43 6.89
CA ALA A 117 3.82 10.12 8.29
C ALA A 117 4.49 8.83 8.81
N ASN A 118 4.95 7.96 7.91
CA ASN A 118 5.62 6.69 8.20
C ASN A 118 7.08 6.66 7.78
N TYR A 119 7.62 7.81 7.36
CA TYR A 119 9.01 7.93 6.98
C TYR A 119 9.94 7.64 8.18
N SER A 120 11.02 6.95 7.90
CA SER A 120 12.19 6.79 8.75
C SER A 120 13.41 6.59 7.85
N ASP A 121 14.61 6.78 8.40
CA ASP A 121 15.87 6.59 7.67
C ASP A 121 16.07 5.15 7.15
N SER A 122 15.25 4.21 7.67
CA SER A 122 15.22 2.83 7.19
C SER A 122 14.48 2.66 5.87
N LEU A 123 13.70 3.65 5.41
CA LEU A 123 12.90 3.55 4.19
C LEU A 123 13.80 3.57 2.95
N GLN A 124 13.73 2.53 2.14
CA GLN A 124 14.56 2.34 0.96
C GLN A 124 13.78 2.35 -0.35
N ASN A 125 12.56 1.82 -0.34
CA ASN A 125 11.76 1.75 -1.55
C ASN A 125 10.30 2.09 -1.27
N VAL A 126 9.72 2.90 -2.16
CA VAL A 126 8.29 3.13 -2.29
C VAL A 126 7.88 2.74 -3.70
N ILE A 127 7.14 1.66 -3.84
CA ILE A 127 6.66 1.15 -5.12
C ILE A 127 5.17 1.38 -5.18
N MET A 128 4.73 2.26 -6.07
CA MET A 128 3.32 2.53 -6.31
C MET A 128 2.75 1.52 -7.31
N CYS A 129 1.54 1.06 -7.08
CA CYS A 129 0.81 0.16 -7.97
C CYS A 129 -0.65 0.57 -8.09
N HIS A 130 -1.41 -0.15 -8.91
CA HIS A 130 -2.85 0.08 -9.08
C HIS A 130 -3.22 1.46 -9.64
N LEU A 131 -2.37 2.04 -10.49
CA LEU A 131 -2.62 3.33 -11.12
C LEU A 131 -3.80 3.25 -12.10
N SER A 132 -4.69 4.24 -12.07
CA SER A 132 -5.76 4.38 -13.07
C SER A 132 -5.17 4.78 -14.43
N ALA A 133 -5.62 4.13 -15.49
CA ALA A 133 -5.20 4.50 -16.85
C ALA A 133 -5.69 5.89 -17.28
N GLU A 134 -6.78 6.39 -16.68
CA GLU A 134 -7.42 7.65 -17.07
C GLU A 134 -7.11 8.79 -16.09
N ASN A 135 -6.90 8.47 -14.79
CA ASN A 135 -6.84 9.45 -13.71
C ASN A 135 -5.48 9.50 -13.01
N ALA A 136 -4.44 8.91 -13.58
CA ALA A 136 -3.10 8.91 -13.03
C ALA A 136 -2.06 9.26 -14.09
N ASP A 137 -1.06 10.03 -13.69
CA ASP A 137 0.14 10.28 -14.47
C ASP A 137 1.35 9.70 -13.73
N ARG A 138 2.00 8.72 -14.34
CA ARG A 138 3.10 7.96 -13.76
C ARG A 138 4.25 8.86 -13.29
N ASP A 139 4.69 9.75 -14.16
CA ASP A 139 5.89 10.55 -13.92
C ASP A 139 5.60 11.64 -12.88
N SER A 140 4.42 12.24 -12.94
CA SER A 140 3.92 13.15 -11.90
C SER A 140 3.82 12.46 -10.54
N PHE A 141 3.36 11.19 -10.48
CA PHE A 141 3.26 10.44 -9.23
C PHE A 141 4.64 10.15 -8.63
N ILE A 142 5.61 9.74 -9.47
CA ILE A 142 7.01 9.55 -9.03
C ILE A 142 7.58 10.84 -8.47
N GLU A 143 7.40 11.97 -9.16
CA GLU A 143 7.91 13.28 -8.72
C GLU A 143 7.29 13.71 -7.38
N LYS A 144 5.96 13.57 -7.23
CA LYS A 144 5.27 13.93 -5.98
C LYS A 144 5.73 13.04 -4.82
N MET A 145 5.81 11.73 -5.03
CA MET A 145 6.19 10.78 -4.00
C MET A 145 7.67 10.95 -3.59
N ALA A 146 8.58 11.20 -4.51
CA ALA A 146 9.98 11.42 -4.23
C ALA A 146 10.23 12.61 -3.28
N LYS A 147 9.39 13.64 -3.33
CA LYS A 147 9.47 14.81 -2.43
C LYS A 147 9.23 14.46 -0.96
N VAL A 148 8.49 13.38 -0.68
CA VAL A 148 8.15 12.95 0.69
C VAL A 148 8.86 11.68 1.12
N ALA A 149 9.47 10.96 0.19
CA ALA A 149 10.23 9.73 0.47
C ALA A 149 11.70 9.99 0.86
N TYR A 150 12.15 11.24 0.82
CA TYR A 150 13.43 11.74 1.33
C TYR A 150 14.66 10.88 0.98
N GLY A 151 14.80 10.49 -0.29
CA GLY A 151 15.95 9.73 -0.79
C GLY A 151 15.72 8.22 -0.92
N ALA A 152 14.57 7.70 -0.49
CA ALA A 152 14.18 6.36 -0.85
C ALA A 152 13.96 6.25 -2.37
N ASN A 153 14.19 5.06 -2.93
CA ASN A 153 13.91 4.77 -4.32
C ASN A 153 12.38 4.75 -4.55
N VAL A 154 11.90 5.58 -5.47
CA VAL A 154 10.48 5.69 -5.82
C VAL A 154 10.25 5.14 -7.21
N ASP A 155 9.28 4.26 -7.36
CA ASP A 155 8.96 3.64 -8.63
C ASP A 155 7.47 3.29 -8.75
N VAL A 156 7.05 2.93 -9.96
CA VAL A 156 5.71 2.41 -10.26
C VAL A 156 5.84 0.97 -10.74
N ALA A 157 4.98 0.11 -10.19
CA ALA A 157 4.91 -1.29 -10.58
C ALA A 157 4.44 -1.42 -12.03
N GLU A 158 5.24 -2.11 -12.84
CA GLU A 158 4.97 -2.39 -14.23
C GLU A 158 5.00 -3.90 -14.49
N ARG A 159 4.31 -4.33 -15.52
CA ARG A 159 4.29 -5.73 -15.91
C ARG A 159 5.70 -6.22 -16.25
N ASN A 160 6.10 -7.35 -15.67
CA ASN A 160 7.41 -7.99 -15.86
C ASN A 160 8.60 -7.18 -15.29
N LYS A 161 8.37 -6.15 -14.49
CA LYS A 161 9.42 -5.46 -13.75
C LYS A 161 9.69 -6.16 -12.42
N GLU A 162 10.94 -6.30 -12.05
CA GLU A 162 11.38 -6.94 -10.81
C GLU A 162 12.11 -5.94 -9.92
N TRP A 163 11.93 -6.06 -8.62
CA TRP A 163 12.64 -5.29 -7.60
C TRP A 163 13.31 -6.24 -6.62
N VAL A 164 14.56 -5.98 -6.32
CA VAL A 164 15.28 -6.68 -5.24
C VAL A 164 15.12 -5.87 -3.96
N LEU A 165 14.35 -6.39 -3.02
CA LEU A 165 14.09 -5.75 -1.73
C LEU A 165 15.06 -6.31 -0.69
N ARG A 166 15.96 -5.45 -0.20
CA ARG A 166 16.92 -5.80 0.86
C ARG A 166 16.85 -4.75 1.96
N LYS A 167 17.00 -5.18 3.20
CA LYS A 167 17.29 -4.27 4.30
C LYS A 167 18.67 -3.65 4.01
N GLY A 168 18.78 -2.32 4.09
CA GLY A 168 20.07 -1.64 3.95
C GLY A 168 21.06 -2.13 4.99
N ASP A 169 22.32 -2.03 4.66
CA ASP A 169 23.38 -2.29 5.63
C ASP A 169 23.16 -1.37 6.83
N GLU A 170 23.10 -1.93 8.02
CA GLU A 170 23.09 -1.14 9.24
C GLU A 170 24.40 -0.34 9.23
N CYS A 171 24.30 0.99 9.28
CA CYS A 171 25.48 1.83 9.40
C CYS A 171 26.24 1.34 10.65
N PRO A 172 27.48 0.87 10.55
CA PRO A 172 28.20 0.29 11.67
C PRO A 172 28.66 1.32 12.70
N PHE A 173 28.14 2.58 12.61
CA PHE A 173 28.52 3.70 13.47
C PHE A 173 27.28 4.35 14.10
#